data_d4098df1ddbd4b0da84acf1611f42966
#
_entry.id   d4098df1ddbd4b0da84acf1611f42966
#
_cell.length_a   1.000
_cell.length_b   1.000
_cell.length_c   1.000
_cell.angle_alpha   90.00
_cell.angle_beta   90.00
_cell.angle_gamma   90.00
#
_symmetry.space_group_name_H-M   'P 1'
#
loop_
_entity.id
_entity.type
_entity.pdbx_description
1 polymer ?
#
loop_
_entity_poly.entity_id
_entity_poly.type
_entity_poly.pdbx_seq_one_letter_code
_entity_poly.pdbx_strand_id
1 'polypeptide(L)'
;MQFKSITQSISLVTMASLLSAGLALAEPVTSKQLALEKESVRLIGQMEEVARDMHYNADRLSSLTVPARTTKWSHSHHLTQIKELVNEGLQPALARLTEIQPELRGWQQDTIDRLLASAQALAADTNFAILTHNETGALPLGLNSEYRDLIASINEHAQSLVKTSDAAGSYATAHGQAAEAGLLVPKN
;
A
#
# COMPACT_ATOMS: atom_id res chain seq x y z
N MET A 1 8.59 -1.10 72.49
CA MET A 1 8.42 -1.00 71.02
C MET A 1 7.02 -1.43 70.66
N GLN A 2 6.13 -0.47 70.41
CA GLN A 2 4.72 -0.73 70.09
C GLN A 2 4.51 -0.65 68.61
N PHE A 3 4.03 -1.75 68.03
CA PHE A 3 3.59 -1.75 66.59
C PHE A 3 2.10 -1.34 66.61
N LYS A 4 1.82 -0.18 65.99
CA LYS A 4 0.47 0.27 65.70
C LYS A 4 -0.03 -0.47 64.42
N SER A 5 -1.08 -1.26 64.61
CA SER A 5 -1.88 -1.84 63.57
C SER A 5 -2.70 -0.74 62.88
N ILE A 6 -2.48 -0.54 61.57
CA ILE A 6 -3.30 0.34 60.75
C ILE A 6 -4.28 -0.56 59.97
N THR A 7 -5.52 -0.55 60.46
CA THR A 7 -6.65 -1.17 59.77
C THR A 7 -7.10 -0.25 58.64
N GLN A 8 -6.78 -0.60 57.40
CA GLN A 8 -7.33 0.09 56.25
C GLN A 8 -8.70 -0.47 55.92
N SER A 9 -9.71 0.37 56.10
CA SER A 9 -11.08 0.11 55.63
C SER A 9 -11.13 0.24 54.12
N ILE A 10 -11.33 -0.88 53.40
CA ILE A 10 -11.58 -0.88 51.97
C ILE A 10 -13.06 -0.53 51.78
N SER A 11 -13.32 0.71 51.37
CA SER A 11 -14.63 1.13 50.87
C SER A 11 -14.87 0.50 49.50
N LEU A 12 -15.83 -0.40 49.47
CA LEU A 12 -16.34 -1.02 48.23
C LEU A 12 -17.20 0.03 47.51
N VAL A 13 -16.58 0.80 46.61
CA VAL A 13 -17.33 1.66 45.69
C VAL A 13 -17.87 0.76 44.55
N THR A 14 -19.14 0.46 44.65
CA THR A 14 -19.90 -0.19 43.56
C THR A 14 -20.03 0.80 42.39
N MET A 15 -19.12 0.72 41.43
CA MET A 15 -19.30 1.36 40.14
C MET A 15 -20.36 0.57 39.36
N ALA A 16 -21.57 1.06 39.38
CA ALA A 16 -22.59 0.70 38.39
C ALA A 16 -22.20 1.36 37.08
N SER A 17 -21.37 0.65 36.30
CA SER A 17 -21.07 1.03 34.92
C SER A 17 -22.34 0.83 34.10
N LEU A 18 -23.01 1.95 33.82
CA LEU A 18 -24.02 2.05 32.76
C LEU A 18 -23.33 1.66 31.41
N LEU A 19 -23.47 0.39 31.09
CA LEU A 19 -23.29 -0.10 29.73
C LEU A 19 -24.42 0.49 28.86
N SER A 20 -24.29 1.77 28.49
CA SER A 20 -24.94 2.30 27.31
C SER A 20 -24.18 1.73 26.12
N ALA A 21 -24.44 0.45 25.80
CA ALA A 21 -24.15 -0.10 24.50
C ALA A 21 -24.97 0.71 23.50
N GLY A 22 -24.36 1.79 22.97
CA GLY A 22 -24.85 2.46 21.80
C GLY A 22 -24.92 1.40 20.71
N LEU A 23 -26.12 0.91 20.42
CA LEU A 23 -26.44 0.22 19.19
C LEU A 23 -26.11 1.22 18.08
N ALA A 24 -24.87 1.20 17.60
CA ALA A 24 -24.53 1.78 16.31
C ALA A 24 -25.37 1.00 15.31
N LEU A 25 -26.53 1.52 14.99
CA LEU A 25 -27.34 1.08 13.86
C LEU A 25 -26.39 1.17 12.67
N ALA A 26 -25.96 0.03 12.16
CA ALA A 26 -25.18 -0.01 10.92
C ALA A 26 -26.06 0.67 9.86
N GLU A 27 -25.63 1.85 9.41
CA GLU A 27 -26.35 2.56 8.35
C GLU A 27 -26.50 1.60 7.16
N PRO A 28 -27.69 1.52 6.56
CA PRO A 28 -27.89 0.65 5.41
C PRO A 28 -26.93 1.08 4.30
N VAL A 29 -26.08 0.14 3.87
CA VAL A 29 -25.12 0.37 2.77
C VAL A 29 -25.90 0.84 1.56
N THR A 30 -25.67 2.07 1.14
CA THR A 30 -26.35 2.64 -0.03
C THR A 30 -25.85 1.97 -1.31
N SER A 31 -26.68 1.93 -2.34
CA SER A 31 -26.28 1.44 -3.66
C SER A 31 -25.06 2.19 -4.21
N LYS A 32 -24.93 3.48 -3.90
CA LYS A 32 -23.78 4.33 -4.22
C LYS A 32 -22.51 3.80 -3.53
N GLN A 33 -22.57 3.54 -2.23
CA GLN A 33 -21.44 3.04 -1.46
C GLN A 33 -20.95 1.69 -1.98
N LEU A 34 -21.87 0.77 -2.27
CA LEU A 34 -21.52 -0.52 -2.88
C LEU A 34 -20.84 -0.38 -4.24
N ALA A 35 -21.29 0.59 -5.06
CA ALA A 35 -20.66 0.88 -6.35
C ALA A 35 -19.22 1.40 -6.18
N LEU A 36 -18.97 2.30 -5.22
CA LEU A 36 -17.66 2.83 -4.92
C LEU A 36 -16.72 1.76 -4.34
N GLU A 37 -17.23 0.88 -3.47
CA GLU A 37 -16.46 -0.26 -2.95
C GLU A 37 -16.01 -1.21 -4.09
N LYS A 38 -16.89 -1.53 -5.03
CA LYS A 38 -16.55 -2.34 -6.21
C LYS A 38 -15.56 -1.64 -7.13
N GLU A 39 -15.73 -0.34 -7.33
CA GLU A 39 -14.81 0.49 -8.12
C GLU A 39 -13.42 0.48 -7.51
N SER A 40 -13.30 0.66 -6.18
CA SER A 40 -12.00 0.65 -5.49
C SER A 40 -11.29 -0.69 -5.64
N VAL A 41 -11.98 -1.82 -5.48
CA VAL A 41 -11.42 -3.16 -5.66
C VAL A 41 -10.92 -3.36 -7.09
N ARG A 42 -11.67 -2.91 -8.09
CA ARG A 42 -11.27 -2.97 -9.49
C ARG A 42 -10.01 -2.14 -9.77
N LEU A 43 -9.95 -0.91 -9.23
CA LEU A 43 -8.79 -0.04 -9.39
C LEU A 43 -7.55 -0.61 -8.70
N ILE A 44 -7.69 -1.18 -7.51
CA ILE A 44 -6.60 -1.87 -6.78
C ILE A 44 -6.10 -3.06 -7.62
N GLY A 45 -6.99 -3.84 -8.23
CA GLY A 45 -6.60 -4.94 -9.13
C GLY A 45 -5.85 -4.45 -10.37
N GLN A 46 -6.25 -3.33 -10.96
CA GLN A 46 -5.50 -2.72 -12.06
C GLN A 46 -4.10 -2.25 -11.63
N MET A 47 -3.99 -1.69 -10.43
CA MET A 47 -2.69 -1.31 -9.87
C MET A 47 -1.79 -2.52 -9.61
N GLU A 48 -2.36 -3.67 -9.25
CA GLU A 48 -1.59 -4.90 -9.07
C GLU A 48 -0.92 -5.35 -10.38
N GLU A 49 -1.65 -5.32 -11.50
CA GLU A 49 -1.08 -5.66 -12.81
C GLU A 49 0.08 -4.72 -13.18
N VAL A 50 -0.14 -3.41 -13.04
CA VAL A 50 0.90 -2.41 -13.29
C VAL A 50 2.10 -2.60 -12.35
N ALA A 51 1.86 -2.87 -11.07
CA ALA A 51 2.92 -3.10 -10.08
C ALA A 51 3.75 -4.35 -10.39
N ARG A 52 3.15 -5.41 -10.93
CA ARG A 52 3.87 -6.62 -11.40
C ARG A 52 4.82 -6.29 -12.55
N ASP A 53 4.37 -5.50 -13.52
CA ASP A 53 5.22 -5.05 -14.64
C ASP A 53 6.35 -4.14 -14.17
N MET A 54 6.09 -3.28 -13.20
CA MET A 54 7.12 -2.44 -12.58
C MET A 54 8.14 -3.27 -11.81
N HIS A 55 7.69 -4.26 -11.03
CA HIS A 55 8.58 -5.16 -10.31
C HIS A 55 9.45 -5.97 -11.28
N TYR A 56 8.88 -6.47 -12.38
CA TYR A 56 9.66 -7.14 -13.43
C TYR A 56 10.76 -6.25 -13.99
N ASN A 57 10.45 -4.98 -14.33
CA ASN A 57 11.44 -4.04 -14.86
C ASN A 57 12.50 -3.68 -13.81
N ALA A 58 12.11 -3.53 -12.54
CA ALA A 58 13.02 -3.25 -11.44
C ALA A 58 13.98 -4.43 -11.15
N ASP A 59 13.47 -5.67 -11.21
CA ASP A 59 14.29 -6.88 -11.09
C ASP A 59 15.31 -6.99 -12.24
N ARG A 60 14.89 -6.68 -13.46
CA ARG A 60 15.79 -6.59 -14.61
C ARG A 60 16.86 -5.52 -14.40
N LEU A 61 16.50 -4.33 -13.93
CA LEU A 61 17.47 -3.29 -13.58
C LEU A 61 18.47 -3.77 -12.54
N SER A 62 18.02 -4.41 -11.47
CA SER A 62 18.87 -4.98 -10.42
C SER A 62 19.88 -5.97 -11.00
N SER A 63 19.42 -6.85 -11.89
CA SER A 63 20.30 -7.83 -12.56
C SER A 63 21.36 -7.17 -13.45
N LEU A 64 21.05 -6.02 -14.03
CA LEU A 64 21.95 -5.25 -14.89
C LEU A 64 23.03 -4.47 -14.11
N THR A 65 22.82 -4.22 -12.82
CA THR A 65 23.82 -3.53 -11.97
C THR A 65 25.01 -4.43 -11.58
N VAL A 66 24.87 -5.75 -11.68
CA VAL A 66 25.89 -6.73 -11.27
C VAL A 66 27.03 -6.89 -12.29
N PRO A 67 26.80 -6.99 -13.61
CA PRO A 67 27.87 -7.13 -14.58
C PRO A 67 28.42 -5.79 -15.07
N ALA A 68 29.75 -5.62 -15.04
CA ALA A 68 30.44 -4.44 -15.59
C ALA A 68 30.28 -4.22 -17.10
N ARG A 69 29.48 -5.04 -17.77
CA ARG A 69 29.33 -5.06 -19.26
C ARG A 69 27.97 -4.55 -19.76
N THR A 70 27.08 -4.14 -18.86
CA THR A 70 25.74 -3.68 -19.29
C THR A 70 25.81 -2.27 -19.86
N THR A 71 25.13 -2.05 -20.95
CA THR A 71 25.10 -0.75 -21.63
C THR A 71 24.18 0.23 -20.92
N LYS A 72 24.50 1.53 -20.94
CA LYS A 72 23.59 2.59 -20.48
C LYS A 72 22.21 2.49 -21.13
N TRP A 73 22.13 2.04 -22.37
CA TRP A 73 20.87 1.88 -23.08
C TRP A 73 19.92 0.90 -22.37
N SER A 74 20.43 -0.24 -21.90
CA SER A 74 19.60 -1.23 -21.18
C SER A 74 19.01 -0.66 -19.90
N HIS A 75 19.80 0.11 -19.14
CA HIS A 75 19.30 0.78 -17.94
C HIS A 75 18.25 1.84 -18.29
N SER A 76 18.53 2.68 -19.30
CA SER A 76 17.60 3.71 -19.76
C SER A 76 16.27 3.12 -20.18
N HIS A 77 16.29 1.99 -20.92
CA HIS A 77 15.07 1.31 -21.37
C HIS A 77 14.16 0.93 -20.20
N HIS A 78 14.68 0.21 -19.19
CA HIS A 78 13.87 -0.23 -18.06
C HIS A 78 13.43 0.93 -17.15
N LEU A 79 14.28 1.95 -16.94
CA LEU A 79 13.89 3.16 -16.21
C LEU A 79 12.75 3.91 -16.92
N THR A 80 12.81 3.99 -18.26
CA THR A 80 11.72 4.60 -19.05
C THR A 80 10.44 3.81 -18.91
N GLN A 81 10.49 2.48 -18.99
CA GLN A 81 9.32 1.62 -18.80
C GLN A 81 8.70 1.81 -17.41
N ILE A 82 9.51 1.84 -16.34
CA ILE A 82 8.99 2.08 -14.99
C ILE A 82 8.33 3.47 -14.91
N LYS A 83 8.96 4.50 -15.47
CA LYS A 83 8.40 5.86 -15.49
C LYS A 83 7.05 5.93 -16.24
N GLU A 84 6.93 5.25 -17.37
CA GLU A 84 5.69 5.17 -18.13
C GLU A 84 4.60 4.46 -17.33
N LEU A 85 4.92 3.32 -16.71
CA LEU A 85 4.00 2.59 -15.84
C LEU A 85 3.53 3.44 -14.64
N VAL A 86 4.42 4.25 -14.04
CA VAL A 86 4.01 5.21 -12.99
C VAL A 86 3.01 6.22 -13.53
N ASN A 87 3.35 6.87 -14.65
CA ASN A 87 2.57 8.01 -15.14
C ASN A 87 1.25 7.58 -15.80
N GLU A 88 1.25 6.50 -16.54
CA GLU A 88 0.10 6.08 -17.36
C GLU A 88 -0.74 4.99 -16.66
N GLY A 89 -0.10 4.19 -15.79
CA GLY A 89 -0.75 3.10 -15.09
C GLY A 89 -1.16 3.45 -13.66
N LEU A 90 -0.21 3.84 -12.80
CA LEU A 90 -0.51 4.07 -11.38
C LEU A 90 -1.19 5.40 -11.11
N GLN A 91 -0.70 6.50 -11.68
CA GLN A 91 -1.21 7.84 -11.35
C GLN A 91 -2.72 8.01 -11.57
N PRO A 92 -3.31 7.58 -12.71
CA PRO A 92 -4.75 7.73 -12.93
C PRO A 92 -5.58 6.92 -11.92
N ALA A 93 -5.14 5.69 -11.60
CA ALA A 93 -5.82 4.84 -10.64
C ALA A 93 -5.74 5.41 -9.22
N LEU A 94 -4.57 5.88 -8.80
CA LEU A 94 -4.36 6.52 -7.50
C LEU A 94 -5.16 7.83 -7.35
N ALA A 95 -5.19 8.66 -8.37
CA ALA A 95 -5.99 9.90 -8.36
C ALA A 95 -7.47 9.58 -8.11
N ARG A 96 -8.01 8.58 -8.81
CA ARG A 96 -9.39 8.17 -8.63
C ARG A 96 -9.64 7.52 -7.27
N LEU A 97 -8.74 6.67 -6.79
CA LEU A 97 -8.83 6.07 -5.46
C LEU A 97 -8.81 7.15 -4.36
N THR A 98 -7.95 8.15 -4.47
CA THR A 98 -7.88 9.27 -3.52
C THR A 98 -9.18 10.09 -3.51
N GLU A 99 -9.80 10.29 -4.67
CA GLU A 99 -11.08 11.01 -4.76
C GLU A 99 -12.21 10.28 -4.02
N ILE A 100 -12.30 8.95 -4.17
CA ILE A 100 -13.38 8.16 -3.57
C ILE A 100 -13.07 7.68 -2.14
N GLN A 101 -11.82 7.76 -1.70
CA GLN A 101 -11.34 7.26 -0.41
C GLN A 101 -12.20 7.69 0.79
N PRO A 102 -12.65 8.96 0.92
CA PRO A 102 -13.46 9.38 2.07
C PRO A 102 -14.79 8.67 2.22
N GLU A 103 -15.32 8.10 1.13
CA GLU A 103 -16.60 7.38 1.11
C GLU A 103 -16.43 5.86 1.28
N LEU A 104 -15.20 5.35 1.42
CA LEU A 104 -14.88 3.93 1.52
C LEU A 104 -14.80 3.46 2.97
N ARG A 105 -14.78 2.15 3.18
CA ARG A 105 -14.56 1.54 4.51
C ARG A 105 -13.10 1.68 4.96
N GLY A 106 -12.87 1.64 6.28
CA GLY A 106 -11.56 1.85 6.87
C GLY A 106 -10.44 0.99 6.28
N TRP A 107 -10.69 -0.32 6.03
CA TRP A 107 -9.67 -1.17 5.43
C TRP A 107 -9.27 -0.75 4.01
N GLN A 108 -10.23 -0.22 3.22
CA GLN A 108 -9.93 0.30 1.88
C GLN A 108 -9.16 1.61 1.97
N GLN A 109 -9.53 2.49 2.90
CA GLN A 109 -8.80 3.73 3.17
C GLN A 109 -7.35 3.44 3.55
N ASP A 110 -7.12 2.53 4.52
CA ASP A 110 -5.78 2.11 4.95
C ASP A 110 -4.97 1.49 3.79
N THR A 111 -5.63 0.73 2.91
CA THR A 111 -4.99 0.15 1.72
C THR A 111 -4.57 1.23 0.75
N ILE A 112 -5.43 2.19 0.46
CA ILE A 112 -5.15 3.31 -0.44
C ILE A 112 -3.98 4.14 0.09
N ASP A 113 -3.93 4.43 1.38
CA ASP A 113 -2.82 5.18 2.01
C ASP A 113 -1.48 4.46 1.81
N ARG A 114 -1.44 3.14 2.00
CA ARG A 114 -0.23 2.33 1.79
C ARG A 114 0.19 2.28 0.32
N LEU A 115 -0.77 2.12 -0.59
CA LEU A 115 -0.50 2.13 -2.03
C LEU A 115 0.04 3.48 -2.47
N LEU A 116 -0.56 4.57 -2.00
CA LEU A 116 -0.13 5.93 -2.29
C LEU A 116 1.31 6.19 -1.81
N ALA A 117 1.61 5.82 -0.56
CA ALA A 117 2.96 5.97 -0.01
C ALA A 117 4.02 5.20 -0.81
N SER A 118 3.76 3.92 -1.14
CA SER A 118 4.69 3.11 -1.93
C SER A 118 4.85 3.63 -3.36
N ALA A 119 3.78 4.10 -3.99
CA ALA A 119 3.82 4.64 -5.35
C ALA A 119 4.57 5.98 -5.41
N GLN A 120 4.40 6.86 -4.43
CA GLN A 120 5.12 8.12 -4.33
C GLN A 120 6.63 7.90 -4.14
N ALA A 121 7.01 6.98 -3.24
CA ALA A 121 8.40 6.63 -3.01
C ALA A 121 9.03 6.03 -4.27
N LEU A 122 8.35 5.09 -4.93
CA LEU A 122 8.81 4.49 -6.19
C LEU A 122 8.99 5.55 -7.29
N ALA A 123 8.05 6.48 -7.43
CA ALA A 123 8.15 7.56 -8.42
C ALA A 123 9.34 8.49 -8.14
N ALA A 124 9.58 8.83 -6.87
CA ALA A 124 10.72 9.64 -6.45
C ALA A 124 12.04 8.95 -6.76
N ASP A 125 12.20 7.69 -6.34
CA ASP A 125 13.43 6.92 -6.57
C ASP A 125 13.68 6.68 -8.06
N THR A 126 12.63 6.45 -8.86
CA THR A 126 12.75 6.33 -10.32
C THR A 126 13.28 7.63 -10.93
N ASN A 127 12.78 8.79 -10.50
CA ASN A 127 13.28 10.08 -10.96
C ASN A 127 14.74 10.31 -10.57
N PHE A 128 15.12 10.00 -9.32
CA PHE A 128 16.51 10.10 -8.88
C PHE A 128 17.42 9.13 -9.64
N ALA A 129 16.99 7.89 -9.89
CA ALA A 129 17.75 6.93 -10.68
C ALA A 129 17.95 7.41 -12.13
N ILE A 130 16.96 8.06 -12.75
CA ILE A 130 17.08 8.67 -14.08
C ILE A 130 18.08 9.81 -14.06
N LEU A 131 18.05 10.70 -13.06
CA LEU A 131 19.00 11.79 -12.92
C LEU A 131 20.43 11.25 -12.76
N THR A 132 20.65 10.34 -11.81
CA THR A 132 21.95 9.69 -11.58
C THR A 132 22.45 8.96 -12.82
N HIS A 133 21.57 8.25 -13.55
CA HIS A 133 21.92 7.64 -14.82
C HIS A 133 22.40 8.65 -15.86
N ASN A 134 21.75 9.80 -15.96
CA ASN A 134 22.10 10.82 -16.95
C ASN A 134 23.42 11.56 -16.60
N GLU A 135 23.65 11.80 -15.29
CA GLU A 135 24.84 12.46 -14.78
C GLU A 135 26.08 11.57 -14.76
N THR A 136 25.89 10.25 -14.65
CA THR A 136 26.99 9.28 -14.66
C THR A 136 27.67 9.26 -16.03
N GLY A 137 28.92 9.71 -16.10
CA GLY A 137 29.70 9.80 -17.34
C GLY A 137 30.06 8.44 -17.94
N ALA A 138 31.35 8.18 -18.17
CA ALA A 138 31.85 6.95 -18.77
C ALA A 138 31.96 5.77 -17.78
N LEU A 139 31.73 6.00 -16.47
CA LEU A 139 31.79 4.93 -15.47
C LEU A 139 30.62 3.96 -15.60
N PRO A 140 30.87 2.65 -15.43
CA PRO A 140 29.79 1.67 -15.42
C PRO A 140 28.80 1.98 -14.26
N LEU A 141 27.51 2.06 -14.55
CA LEU A 141 26.45 2.33 -13.57
C LEU A 141 26.46 1.35 -12.39
N GLY A 142 26.80 0.10 -12.63
CA GLY A 142 26.92 -0.91 -11.59
C GLY A 142 28.04 -0.65 -10.56
N LEU A 143 28.95 0.29 -10.81
CA LEU A 143 29.97 0.73 -9.83
C LEU A 143 29.51 1.95 -9.03
N ASN A 144 28.42 2.63 -9.40
CA ASN A 144 27.84 3.72 -8.65
C ASN A 144 26.94 3.13 -7.54
N SER A 145 27.37 3.30 -6.25
CA SER A 145 26.63 2.77 -5.11
C SER A 145 25.26 3.42 -4.95
N GLU A 146 25.18 4.75 -5.12
CA GLU A 146 23.94 5.49 -5.03
C GLU A 146 22.92 5.00 -6.07
N TYR A 147 23.36 4.80 -7.31
CA TYR A 147 22.48 4.23 -8.34
C TYR A 147 21.98 2.83 -7.99
N ARG A 148 22.85 1.96 -7.46
CA ARG A 148 22.45 0.61 -7.04
C ARG A 148 21.45 0.64 -5.90
N ASP A 149 21.63 1.53 -4.92
CA ASP A 149 20.73 1.67 -3.79
C ASP A 149 19.35 2.17 -4.26
N LEU A 150 19.30 3.11 -5.21
CA LEU A 150 18.05 3.55 -5.84
C LEU A 150 17.34 2.41 -6.58
N ILE A 151 18.06 1.59 -7.34
CA ILE A 151 17.47 0.44 -8.03
C ILE A 151 16.94 -0.61 -7.05
N ALA A 152 17.63 -0.86 -5.94
CA ALA A 152 17.15 -1.73 -4.87
C ALA A 152 15.87 -1.19 -4.23
N SER A 153 15.83 0.10 -3.92
CA SER A 153 14.65 0.79 -3.36
C SER A 153 13.45 0.76 -4.32
N ILE A 154 13.66 1.03 -5.62
CA ILE A 154 12.62 0.88 -6.64
C ILE A 154 12.03 -0.53 -6.64
N ASN A 155 12.88 -1.56 -6.54
CA ASN A 155 12.44 -2.96 -6.50
C ASN A 155 11.61 -3.26 -5.24
N GLU A 156 12.04 -2.78 -4.08
CA GLU A 156 11.32 -2.93 -2.81
C GLU A 156 9.94 -2.25 -2.86
N HIS A 157 9.86 -1.03 -3.38
CA HIS A 157 8.58 -0.31 -3.50
C HIS A 157 7.63 -0.97 -4.49
N ALA A 158 8.15 -1.45 -5.64
CA ALA A 158 7.35 -2.20 -6.60
C ALA A 158 6.81 -3.50 -5.98
N GLN A 159 7.64 -4.25 -5.25
CA GLN A 159 7.22 -5.44 -4.52
C GLN A 159 6.18 -5.12 -3.42
N SER A 160 6.33 -4.01 -2.72
CA SER A 160 5.37 -3.54 -1.72
C SER A 160 4.00 -3.24 -2.33
N LEU A 161 3.97 -2.60 -3.50
CA LEU A 161 2.75 -2.35 -4.25
C LEU A 161 2.05 -3.66 -4.62
N VAL A 162 2.78 -4.64 -5.19
CA VAL A 162 2.23 -5.97 -5.54
C VAL A 162 1.63 -6.63 -4.30
N LYS A 163 2.38 -6.73 -3.20
CA LYS A 163 1.92 -7.38 -1.96
C LYS A 163 0.69 -6.70 -1.37
N THR A 164 0.65 -5.37 -1.37
CA THR A 164 -0.47 -4.61 -0.80
C THR A 164 -1.73 -4.79 -1.65
N SER A 165 -1.60 -4.73 -2.98
CA SER A 165 -2.74 -4.91 -3.89
C SER A 165 -3.28 -6.35 -3.86
N ASP A 166 -2.40 -7.36 -3.87
CA ASP A 166 -2.76 -8.78 -3.77
C ASP A 166 -3.49 -9.09 -2.45
N ALA A 167 -2.96 -8.61 -1.32
CA ALA A 167 -3.61 -8.75 -0.03
C ALA A 167 -5.00 -8.10 0.01
N ALA A 168 -5.16 -6.92 -0.58
CA ALA A 168 -6.44 -6.23 -0.67
C ALA A 168 -7.45 -6.98 -1.55
N GLY A 169 -7.01 -7.51 -2.69
CA GLY A 169 -7.82 -8.34 -3.58
C GLY A 169 -8.30 -9.63 -2.90
N SER A 170 -7.40 -10.29 -2.20
CA SER A 170 -7.70 -11.50 -1.42
C SER A 170 -8.71 -11.21 -0.30
N TYR A 171 -8.52 -10.11 0.43
CA TYR A 171 -9.46 -9.69 1.49
C TYR A 171 -10.84 -9.36 0.91
N ALA A 172 -10.91 -8.61 -0.19
CA ALA A 172 -12.16 -8.25 -0.84
C ALA A 172 -12.94 -9.50 -1.31
N THR A 173 -12.23 -10.47 -1.87
CA THR A 173 -12.82 -11.75 -2.31
C THR A 173 -13.38 -12.53 -1.14
N ALA A 174 -12.62 -12.71 -0.05
CA ALA A 174 -13.06 -13.42 1.14
C ALA A 174 -14.25 -12.72 1.81
N HIS A 175 -14.24 -11.38 1.86
CA HIS A 175 -15.33 -10.59 2.41
C HIS A 175 -16.60 -10.71 1.56
N GLY A 176 -16.48 -10.68 0.24
CA GLY A 176 -17.59 -10.90 -0.69
C GLY A 176 -18.23 -12.26 -0.53
N GLN A 177 -17.42 -13.32 -0.48
CA GLN A 177 -17.90 -14.70 -0.25
C GLN A 177 -18.59 -14.86 1.10
N ALA A 178 -18.07 -14.25 2.17
CA ALA A 178 -18.71 -14.28 3.48
C ALA A 178 -20.06 -13.55 3.49
N ALA A 179 -20.20 -12.47 2.75
CA ALA A 179 -21.46 -11.75 2.59
C ALA A 179 -22.50 -12.59 1.82
N GLU A 180 -22.10 -13.23 0.73
CA GLU A 180 -22.97 -14.12 -0.08
C GLU A 180 -23.40 -15.35 0.72
N ALA A 181 -22.53 -15.90 1.56
CA ALA A 181 -22.87 -17.02 2.44
C ALA A 181 -23.76 -16.64 3.65
N GLY A 182 -24.13 -15.35 3.79
CA GLY A 182 -24.91 -14.88 4.93
C GLY A 182 -24.17 -14.89 6.27
N LEU A 183 -22.84 -15.07 6.24
CA LEU A 183 -21.99 -15.08 7.45
C LEU A 183 -21.72 -13.68 8.00
N LEU A 184 -21.90 -12.66 7.18
CA LEU A 184 -21.85 -11.25 7.55
C LEU A 184 -23.27 -10.72 7.78
N VAL A 185 -24.00 -11.35 8.69
CA VAL A 185 -25.29 -10.78 9.14
C VAL A 185 -24.99 -9.51 9.90
N PRO A 186 -25.57 -8.36 9.53
CA PRO A 186 -25.54 -7.21 10.41
C PRO A 186 -26.16 -7.66 11.74
N LYS A 187 -25.41 -7.57 12.84
CA LYS A 187 -26.00 -7.73 14.17
C LYS A 187 -27.01 -6.61 14.34
N ASN A 188 -28.28 -6.94 14.22
CA ASN A 188 -29.40 -6.07 14.57
C ASN A 188 -29.31 -5.70 16.05
#